data_6447db6d8cdf10d6bb5cad96959e7210
#
_entry.id   6447db6d8cdf10d6bb5cad96959e7210
#
_cell.length_a   1.000
_cell.length_b   1.000
_cell.length_c   1.000
_cell.angle_alpha   90.00
_cell.angle_beta   90.00
_cell.angle_gamma   90.00
#
_symmetry.space_group_name_H-M   'P 1'
#
loop_
_entity.id
_entity.type
_entity.pdbx_description
1 polymer ?
#
loop_
_entity_poly.entity_id
_entity_poly.type
_entity_poly.pdbx_seq_one_letter_code
_entity_poly.pdbx_strand_id
1 'polypeptide(L)'
;MAKELKDLTKSDENYSQWYNDLVVKAGLAENSAVRGCMVIKPYGYAIWEKMQAALDKMFKDTGHQNAYFPLFIPKSFFSKEAHHVEGFAKECAVVTHYRLKNDPEGKGVVVDPDAKLEEELIVRPTSETIIWNTYKNWIQSYRDLPILCNQWANVVRWEMRTRLFLRTAEFLWQEGHTAHATREEAVEEAEKMIRVYQKFAEEWMSLPVVVGHKSPNERFAGAEDTLTIEALMQDGKALQSGTSHFLGQNFAKAFDVQYVNKEGKLEYVWATSWGVSTRRMGALIIAHSDNNGLVLPPKLAPIQVVMVPIYKTPEQLAEICARFGAIAAELRDKGISVKIDDRDNVRPGFKFAEYELKGVPVRLAMGGRDLENGTIELVRRDTLEKQTVSQEGLVERIEGLMAEIQENIYKKALAYRESMITKVDTWEEFKRVLDEKGGFLSAHWDGTVETEVAIKEATKATIRCIPVDAVDEEGVCVFSGRPSHRRVLFARSY
;
A
#
# COMPACT_ATOMS: atom_id res chain seq x y z
N MET A 1 3.47 32.07 5.03
CA MET A 1 4.25 30.82 5.16
C MET A 1 3.67 29.85 6.19
N ALA A 2 3.69 30.10 7.51
CA ALA A 2 3.09 29.15 8.48
C ALA A 2 1.56 28.99 8.32
N LYS A 3 0.85 30.02 7.88
CA LYS A 3 -0.58 30.01 7.59
C LYS A 3 -0.89 29.16 6.34
N GLU A 4 -0.02 29.17 5.33
CA GLU A 4 -0.15 28.37 4.11
C GLU A 4 0.05 26.88 4.35
N LEU A 5 0.91 26.49 5.30
CA LEU A 5 1.07 25.09 5.71
C LEU A 5 -0.15 24.56 6.46
N LYS A 6 -0.88 25.42 7.17
CA LYS A 6 -2.09 25.05 7.92
C LYS A 6 -3.39 25.18 7.11
N ASP A 7 -3.29 25.65 5.88
CA ASP A 7 -4.44 25.86 5.00
C ASP A 7 -4.76 24.59 4.18
N LEU A 8 -4.97 23.50 4.90
CA LEU A 8 -5.52 22.26 4.32
C LEU A 8 -7.02 22.40 4.17
N THR A 9 -7.54 21.94 3.05
CA THR A 9 -8.99 21.68 2.93
C THR A 9 -9.38 20.72 4.05
N LYS A 10 -10.48 20.97 4.73
CA LYS A 10 -10.92 20.07 5.80
C LYS A 10 -11.57 18.82 5.23
N SER A 11 -11.34 17.70 5.89
CA SER A 11 -11.83 16.39 5.45
C SER A 11 -13.35 16.29 5.43
N ASP A 12 -14.05 16.99 6.32
CA ASP A 12 -15.51 17.07 6.38
C ASP A 12 -16.12 18.02 5.34
N GLU A 13 -15.35 18.99 4.84
CA GLU A 13 -15.79 19.90 3.76
C GLU A 13 -15.60 19.27 2.38
N ASN A 14 -14.41 18.71 2.10
CA ASN A 14 -14.10 18.04 0.85
C ASN A 14 -12.98 17.01 1.05
N TYR A 15 -13.37 15.77 1.29
CA TYR A 15 -12.45 14.68 1.58
C TYR A 15 -11.44 14.39 0.46
N SER A 16 -11.88 14.47 -0.79
CA SER A 16 -11.01 14.26 -1.95
C SER A 16 -9.94 15.35 -2.07
N GLN A 17 -10.32 16.60 -1.88
CA GLN A 17 -9.38 17.72 -1.92
C GLN A 17 -8.45 17.71 -0.71
N TRP A 18 -8.95 17.39 0.48
CA TRP A 18 -8.12 17.19 1.68
C TRP A 18 -6.99 16.20 1.43
N TYR A 19 -7.29 15.04 0.85
CA TYR A 19 -6.29 14.04 0.51
C TYR A 19 -5.22 14.57 -0.47
N ASN A 20 -5.64 15.23 -1.54
CA ASN A 20 -4.73 15.78 -2.53
C ASN A 20 -3.84 16.88 -1.93
N ASP A 21 -4.42 17.80 -1.16
CA ASP A 21 -3.67 18.85 -0.48
C ASP A 21 -2.64 18.26 0.47
N LEU A 22 -3.02 17.25 1.22
CA LEU A 22 -2.16 16.60 2.19
C LEU A 22 -0.96 15.93 1.53
N VAL A 23 -1.18 15.17 0.45
CA VAL A 23 -0.10 14.50 -0.29
C VAL A 23 0.91 15.51 -0.82
N VAL A 24 0.43 16.61 -1.41
CA VAL A 24 1.30 17.63 -2.04
C VAL A 24 1.98 18.49 -0.98
N LYS A 25 1.22 19.02 -0.01
CA LYS A 25 1.76 19.94 1.02
C LYS A 25 2.69 19.27 2.01
N ALA A 26 2.46 18.00 2.35
CA ALA A 26 3.38 17.22 3.17
C ALA A 26 4.66 16.80 2.42
N GLY A 27 4.77 17.08 1.13
CA GLY A 27 5.95 16.77 0.32
C GLY A 27 6.11 15.29 -0.01
N LEU A 28 4.99 14.56 -0.19
CA LEU A 28 5.03 13.13 -0.49
C LEU A 28 5.13 12.84 -1.97
N ALA A 29 4.29 13.47 -2.78
CA ALA A 29 4.26 13.29 -4.22
C ALA A 29 3.60 14.48 -4.92
N GLU A 30 3.83 14.57 -6.23
CA GLU A 30 3.18 15.54 -7.11
C GLU A 30 2.97 14.94 -8.50
N ASN A 31 2.12 15.56 -9.30
CA ASN A 31 1.93 15.17 -10.69
C ASN A 31 3.18 15.50 -11.52
N SER A 32 3.58 14.57 -12.39
CA SER A 32 4.65 14.80 -13.35
C SER A 32 4.12 15.45 -14.63
N ALA A 33 5.03 15.72 -15.57
CA ALA A 33 4.66 16.15 -16.91
C ALA A 33 3.91 15.07 -17.72
N VAL A 34 4.01 13.81 -17.30
CA VAL A 34 3.29 12.68 -17.92
C VAL A 34 2.00 12.43 -17.15
N ARG A 35 0.88 12.60 -17.83
CA ARG A 35 -0.43 12.41 -17.20
C ARG A 35 -0.56 11.03 -16.58
N GLY A 36 -0.95 10.99 -15.31
CA GLY A 36 -1.14 9.75 -14.56
C GLY A 36 0.12 9.16 -13.95
N CYS A 37 1.29 9.70 -14.25
CA CYS A 37 2.55 9.33 -13.63
C CYS A 37 2.94 10.37 -12.58
N MET A 38 3.21 9.92 -11.36
CA MET A 38 3.58 10.81 -10.25
C MET A 38 5.09 10.88 -10.05
N VAL A 39 5.54 12.01 -9.53
CA VAL A 39 6.86 12.12 -8.89
C VAL A 39 6.66 11.82 -7.41
N ILE A 40 7.28 10.77 -6.90
CA ILE A 40 7.36 10.53 -5.46
C ILE A 40 8.54 11.33 -4.93
N LYS A 41 8.26 12.30 -4.06
CA LYS A 41 9.28 13.20 -3.53
C LYS A 41 10.11 12.51 -2.44
N PRO A 42 11.28 13.05 -2.07
CA PRO A 42 12.19 12.37 -1.13
C PRO A 42 11.54 11.94 0.19
N TYR A 43 10.67 12.76 0.78
CA TYR A 43 9.99 12.40 2.03
C TYR A 43 8.99 11.24 1.85
N GLY A 44 8.21 11.28 0.77
CA GLY A 44 7.32 10.18 0.41
C GLY A 44 8.08 8.89 0.07
N TYR A 45 9.19 9.03 -0.66
CA TYR A 45 10.00 7.87 -1.03
C TYR A 45 10.67 7.23 0.18
N ALA A 46 11.10 8.04 1.17
CA ALA A 46 11.65 7.52 2.42
C ALA A 46 10.65 6.65 3.22
N ILE A 47 9.36 6.99 3.18
CA ILE A 47 8.31 6.13 3.76
C ILE A 47 8.21 4.81 2.98
N TRP A 48 8.22 4.88 1.65
CA TRP A 48 8.20 3.69 0.79
C TRP A 48 9.40 2.78 1.03
N GLU A 49 10.61 3.34 1.16
CA GLU A 49 11.83 2.57 1.49
C GLU A 49 11.69 1.81 2.81
N LYS A 50 11.07 2.40 3.82
CA LYS A 50 10.79 1.70 5.09
C LYS A 50 9.78 0.57 4.91
N MET A 51 8.72 0.77 4.12
CA MET A 51 7.77 -0.29 3.77
C MET A 51 8.47 -1.42 3.02
N GLN A 52 9.28 -1.07 2.02
CA GLN A 52 10.04 -2.01 1.21
C GLN A 52 11.00 -2.84 2.07
N ALA A 53 11.79 -2.20 2.92
CA ALA A 53 12.75 -2.88 3.78
C ALA A 53 12.07 -3.88 4.73
N ALA A 54 10.96 -3.50 5.35
CA ALA A 54 10.21 -4.36 6.25
C ALA A 54 9.60 -5.57 5.53
N LEU A 55 8.94 -5.34 4.40
CA LEU A 55 8.35 -6.40 3.59
C LEU A 55 9.42 -7.33 3.00
N ASP A 56 10.50 -6.78 2.46
CA ASP A 56 11.60 -7.56 1.89
C ASP A 56 12.22 -8.51 2.94
N LYS A 57 12.41 -8.01 4.17
CA LYS A 57 12.85 -8.86 5.26
C LYS A 57 11.86 -10.00 5.55
N MET A 58 10.56 -9.70 5.61
CA MET A 58 9.52 -10.71 5.84
C MET A 58 9.51 -11.78 4.74
N PHE A 59 9.71 -11.40 3.47
CA PHE A 59 9.80 -12.34 2.36
C PHE A 59 11.03 -13.23 2.48
N LYS A 60 12.19 -12.67 2.81
CA LYS A 60 13.42 -13.44 3.03
C LYS A 60 13.31 -14.38 4.22
N ASP A 61 12.65 -13.97 5.30
CA ASP A 61 12.39 -14.81 6.47
C ASP A 61 11.48 -16.03 6.13
N THR A 62 10.68 -15.95 5.07
CA THR A 62 9.88 -17.06 4.54
C THR A 62 10.54 -17.82 3.39
N GLY A 63 11.82 -17.55 3.12
CA GLY A 63 12.62 -18.28 2.14
C GLY A 63 12.58 -17.73 0.71
N HIS A 64 11.91 -16.62 0.48
CA HIS A 64 11.81 -16.01 -0.84
C HIS A 64 13.07 -15.23 -1.19
N GLN A 65 13.40 -15.20 -2.49
CA GLN A 65 14.54 -14.50 -3.04
C GLN A 65 14.10 -13.49 -4.09
N ASN A 66 14.81 -12.36 -4.15
CA ASN A 66 14.56 -11.34 -5.15
C ASN A 66 15.20 -11.70 -6.48
N ALA A 67 14.47 -11.49 -7.57
CA ALA A 67 14.93 -11.55 -8.92
C ALA A 67 14.52 -10.29 -9.69
N TYR A 68 15.02 -10.13 -10.90
CA TYR A 68 14.61 -9.06 -11.80
C TYR A 68 14.27 -9.62 -13.16
N PHE A 69 13.10 -9.29 -13.67
CA PHE A 69 12.62 -9.67 -15.00
C PHE A 69 12.46 -8.41 -15.88
N PRO A 70 12.59 -8.56 -17.21
CA PRO A 70 12.57 -7.42 -18.12
C PRO A 70 11.30 -6.56 -18.04
N LEU A 71 11.48 -5.26 -18.26
CA LEU A 71 10.40 -4.30 -18.38
C LEU A 71 9.49 -4.57 -19.59
N PHE A 72 10.09 -4.98 -20.70
CA PHE A 72 9.39 -5.21 -21.96
C PHE A 72 8.98 -6.67 -22.12
N ILE A 73 7.75 -6.87 -22.54
CA ILE A 73 7.17 -8.18 -22.82
C ILE A 73 6.79 -8.24 -24.30
N PRO A 74 7.23 -9.28 -25.03
CA PRO A 74 6.76 -9.48 -26.42
C PRO A 74 5.24 -9.57 -26.49
N LYS A 75 4.62 -8.85 -27.42
CA LYS A 75 3.15 -8.83 -27.59
C LYS A 75 2.58 -10.24 -27.75
N SER A 76 3.29 -11.15 -28.43
CA SER A 76 2.89 -12.54 -28.63
C SER A 76 2.68 -13.32 -27.33
N PHE A 77 3.34 -12.93 -26.22
CA PHE A 77 3.16 -13.60 -24.93
C PHE A 77 1.76 -13.39 -24.34
N PHE A 78 1.17 -12.24 -24.58
CA PHE A 78 -0.20 -11.96 -24.15
C PHE A 78 -1.25 -12.81 -24.90
N SER A 79 -0.93 -13.33 -26.08
CA SER A 79 -1.82 -14.19 -26.83
C SER A 79 -1.86 -15.64 -26.34
N LYS A 80 -0.93 -16.03 -25.45
CA LYS A 80 -0.83 -17.41 -24.95
C LYS A 80 -1.82 -17.73 -23.83
N GLU A 81 -2.25 -16.72 -23.06
CA GLU A 81 -3.19 -16.88 -21.96
C GLU A 81 -4.36 -15.89 -22.14
N ALA A 82 -5.50 -16.39 -22.68
CA ALA A 82 -6.62 -15.56 -23.10
C ALA A 82 -7.31 -14.81 -21.95
N HIS A 83 -7.45 -15.43 -20.76
CA HIS A 83 -8.08 -14.79 -19.61
C HIS A 83 -7.21 -13.65 -19.04
N HIS A 84 -5.92 -13.80 -19.12
CA HIS A 84 -4.98 -12.74 -18.71
C HIS A 84 -5.09 -11.52 -19.64
N VAL A 85 -5.24 -11.78 -20.95
CA VAL A 85 -5.43 -10.73 -21.97
C VAL A 85 -6.70 -9.92 -21.71
N GLU A 86 -7.82 -10.56 -21.39
CA GLU A 86 -9.07 -9.86 -21.09
C GLU A 86 -8.96 -8.87 -19.95
N GLY A 87 -8.12 -9.18 -18.94
CA GLY A 87 -7.88 -8.31 -17.78
C GLY A 87 -6.97 -7.11 -18.05
N PHE A 88 -5.96 -7.26 -18.93
CA PHE A 88 -4.88 -6.27 -19.05
C PHE A 88 -4.69 -5.68 -20.45
N ALA A 89 -5.20 -6.31 -21.51
CA ALA A 89 -4.95 -5.88 -22.89
C ALA A 89 -5.49 -4.48 -23.23
N LYS A 90 -6.47 -4.00 -22.48
CA LYS A 90 -7.16 -2.73 -22.79
C LYS A 90 -6.40 -1.50 -22.30
N GLU A 91 -5.43 -1.63 -21.41
CA GLU A 91 -4.81 -0.54 -20.65
C GLU A 91 -3.29 -0.69 -20.57
N CYS A 92 -2.62 -1.09 -21.63
CA CYS A 92 -1.16 -1.22 -21.67
C CYS A 92 -0.51 -0.17 -22.57
N ALA A 93 0.75 0.14 -22.27
CA ALA A 93 1.61 0.95 -23.13
C ALA A 93 2.35 0.04 -24.10
N VAL A 94 2.31 0.37 -25.38
CA VAL A 94 2.90 -0.42 -26.48
C VAL A 94 4.08 0.34 -27.06
N VAL A 95 5.24 -0.32 -27.16
CA VAL A 95 6.45 0.22 -27.79
C VAL A 95 6.52 -0.35 -29.21
N THR A 96 6.53 0.56 -30.19
CA THR A 96 6.48 0.22 -31.61
C THR A 96 7.77 0.51 -32.37
N HIS A 97 8.61 1.42 -31.86
CA HIS A 97 9.85 1.89 -32.50
C HIS A 97 10.97 1.97 -31.44
N TYR A 98 12.21 1.85 -31.91
CA TYR A 98 13.40 1.88 -31.01
C TYR A 98 14.32 3.10 -31.22
N ARG A 99 13.96 4.04 -32.14
CA ARG A 99 14.83 5.18 -32.43
C ARG A 99 14.05 6.45 -32.79
N LEU A 100 14.62 7.59 -32.43
CA LEU A 100 14.21 8.91 -32.92
C LEU A 100 15.22 9.39 -33.97
N LYS A 101 14.79 10.31 -34.84
CA LYS A 101 15.64 11.05 -35.77
C LYS A 101 15.30 12.53 -35.71
N ASN A 102 16.23 13.37 -36.22
CA ASN A 102 15.93 14.78 -36.36
C ASN A 102 14.76 15.01 -37.31
N ASP A 103 13.86 15.90 -36.94
CA ASP A 103 12.77 16.34 -37.81
C ASP A 103 13.36 17.01 -39.04
N PRO A 104 13.02 16.57 -40.27
CA PRO A 104 13.45 17.21 -41.51
C PRO A 104 13.08 18.68 -41.58
N GLU A 105 12.02 19.11 -40.88
CA GLU A 105 11.61 20.53 -40.83
C GLU A 105 12.32 21.33 -39.72
N GLY A 106 13.27 20.75 -39.00
CA GLY A 106 14.05 21.39 -37.96
C GLY A 106 13.30 21.69 -36.66
N LYS A 107 12.18 21.04 -36.41
CA LYS A 107 11.33 21.24 -35.21
C LYS A 107 11.62 20.27 -34.04
N GLY A 108 12.83 19.72 -33.95
CA GLY A 108 13.24 18.81 -32.89
C GLY A 108 13.43 17.39 -33.39
N VAL A 109 12.83 16.41 -32.68
CA VAL A 109 12.94 14.98 -33.00
C VAL A 109 11.59 14.36 -33.30
N VAL A 110 11.59 13.40 -34.22
CA VAL A 110 10.43 12.58 -34.58
C VAL A 110 10.75 11.10 -34.46
N VAL A 111 9.73 10.26 -34.34
CA VAL A 111 9.90 8.80 -34.41
C VAL A 111 10.45 8.43 -35.79
N ASP A 112 11.54 7.66 -35.82
CA ASP A 112 12.10 7.17 -37.09
C ASP A 112 11.25 6.03 -37.66
N PRO A 113 10.57 6.21 -38.81
CA PRO A 113 9.73 5.16 -39.39
C PRO A 113 10.51 3.89 -39.76
N ASP A 114 11.81 4.02 -40.05
CA ASP A 114 12.66 2.90 -40.42
C ASP A 114 13.13 2.07 -39.20
N ALA A 115 12.85 2.56 -37.98
CA ALA A 115 13.19 1.91 -36.73
C ALA A 115 11.98 1.18 -36.08
N LYS A 116 11.02 0.77 -36.88
CA LYS A 116 9.88 -0.03 -36.41
C LYS A 116 10.36 -1.39 -35.91
N LEU A 117 9.86 -1.80 -34.75
CA LEU A 117 10.13 -3.14 -34.21
C LEU A 117 9.45 -4.21 -35.11
N GLU A 118 10.11 -5.36 -35.28
CA GLU A 118 9.52 -6.53 -35.95
C GLU A 118 8.30 -7.04 -35.19
N GLU A 119 8.38 -7.05 -33.85
CA GLU A 119 7.27 -7.35 -32.93
C GLU A 119 7.16 -6.22 -31.91
N GLU A 120 5.96 -5.70 -31.71
CA GLU A 120 5.70 -4.69 -30.69
C GLU A 120 5.95 -5.27 -29.30
N LEU A 121 6.43 -4.42 -28.41
CA LEU A 121 6.67 -4.74 -27.01
C LEU A 121 5.64 -4.05 -26.11
N ILE A 122 5.24 -4.76 -25.07
CA ILE A 122 4.35 -4.22 -24.04
C ILE A 122 5.23 -3.79 -22.85
N VAL A 123 5.02 -2.57 -22.36
CA VAL A 123 5.55 -2.17 -21.06
C VAL A 123 4.74 -2.93 -20.01
N ARG A 124 5.40 -3.73 -19.19
CA ARG A 124 4.72 -4.68 -18.28
C ARG A 124 3.59 -4.04 -17.46
N PRO A 125 2.35 -4.48 -17.60
CA PRO A 125 1.27 -4.15 -16.67
C PRO A 125 1.26 -5.09 -15.46
N THR A 126 1.85 -6.25 -15.61
CA THR A 126 2.16 -7.31 -14.64
C THR A 126 3.12 -8.28 -15.34
N SER A 127 3.79 -9.15 -14.62
CA SER A 127 4.94 -9.89 -15.17
C SER A 127 4.73 -11.40 -15.32
N GLU A 128 3.52 -11.93 -15.11
CA GLU A 128 3.26 -13.38 -15.17
C GLU A 128 3.78 -14.01 -16.46
N THR A 129 3.47 -13.41 -17.61
CA THR A 129 3.80 -14.01 -18.91
C THR A 129 5.31 -14.10 -19.16
N ILE A 130 6.06 -13.03 -18.86
CA ILE A 130 7.53 -13.06 -19.01
C ILE A 130 8.20 -13.97 -17.99
N ILE A 131 7.68 -14.02 -16.78
CA ILE A 131 8.20 -14.86 -15.69
C ILE A 131 7.96 -16.33 -16.01
N TRP A 132 6.76 -16.71 -16.42
CA TRP A 132 6.43 -18.09 -16.75
C TRP A 132 7.18 -18.59 -17.97
N ASN A 133 7.41 -17.73 -18.96
CA ASN A 133 8.30 -18.07 -20.07
C ASN A 133 9.75 -18.34 -19.61
N THR A 134 10.20 -17.62 -18.58
CA THR A 134 11.53 -17.83 -17.99
C THR A 134 11.57 -19.11 -17.15
N TYR A 135 10.52 -19.37 -16.34
CA TYR A 135 10.45 -20.56 -15.48
C TYR A 135 10.45 -21.86 -16.27
N LYS A 136 9.97 -21.86 -17.51
CA LYS A 136 10.11 -22.99 -18.42
C LYS A 136 11.55 -23.49 -18.53
N ASN A 137 12.52 -22.57 -18.51
CA ASN A 137 13.94 -22.91 -18.60
C ASN A 137 14.56 -23.27 -17.25
N TRP A 138 14.00 -22.78 -16.15
CA TRP A 138 14.52 -23.00 -14.80
C TRP A 138 14.02 -24.31 -14.17
N ILE A 139 12.87 -24.79 -14.59
CA ILE A 139 12.22 -25.97 -14.03
C ILE A 139 12.35 -27.13 -14.99
N GLN A 140 13.03 -28.18 -14.55
CA GLN A 140 13.21 -29.43 -15.29
C GLN A 140 12.78 -30.65 -14.48
N SER A 141 13.04 -30.64 -13.18
CA SER A 141 12.73 -31.74 -12.29
C SER A 141 12.18 -31.27 -10.95
N TYR A 142 11.65 -32.21 -10.16
CA TYR A 142 11.16 -31.90 -8.79
C TYR A 142 12.22 -31.27 -7.88
N ARG A 143 13.52 -31.43 -8.22
CA ARG A 143 14.62 -30.82 -7.45
C ARG A 143 14.73 -29.31 -7.62
N ASP A 144 14.14 -28.76 -8.68
CA ASP A 144 14.12 -27.34 -8.97
C ASP A 144 12.97 -26.61 -8.26
N LEU A 145 12.11 -27.35 -7.56
CA LEU A 145 10.93 -26.84 -6.87
C LEU A 145 11.09 -26.89 -5.34
N PRO A 146 10.47 -25.94 -4.60
CA PRO A 146 9.72 -24.81 -5.11
C PRO A 146 10.61 -23.68 -5.63
N ILE A 147 10.10 -22.87 -6.57
CA ILE A 147 10.67 -21.56 -6.88
C ILE A 147 9.91 -20.51 -6.07
N LEU A 148 10.64 -19.75 -5.27
CA LEU A 148 10.10 -18.71 -4.38
C LEU A 148 10.74 -17.37 -4.75
N CYS A 149 10.24 -16.73 -5.80
CA CYS A 149 10.76 -15.45 -6.28
C CYS A 149 9.85 -14.28 -5.99
N ASN A 150 10.48 -13.15 -5.69
CA ASN A 150 9.86 -11.83 -5.60
C ASN A 150 10.63 -10.86 -6.50
N GLN A 151 9.93 -9.86 -7.03
CA GLN A 151 10.55 -8.76 -7.77
C GLN A 151 10.02 -7.43 -7.25
N TRP A 152 10.94 -6.50 -6.96
CA TRP A 152 10.62 -5.09 -6.75
C TRP A 152 10.77 -4.36 -8.08
N ALA A 153 9.70 -3.72 -8.54
CA ALA A 153 9.66 -3.15 -9.88
C ALA A 153 8.61 -2.05 -10.02
N ASN A 154 8.59 -1.41 -11.17
CA ASN A 154 7.47 -0.60 -11.63
C ASN A 154 6.61 -1.40 -12.60
N VAL A 155 5.36 -0.98 -12.77
CA VAL A 155 4.45 -1.42 -13.82
C VAL A 155 3.68 -0.24 -14.39
N VAL A 156 3.16 -0.39 -15.61
CA VAL A 156 2.36 0.62 -16.28
C VAL A 156 1.01 0.02 -16.65
N ARG A 157 -0.05 0.59 -16.09
CA ARG A 157 -1.45 0.30 -16.44
C ARG A 157 -2.10 1.61 -16.84
N TRP A 158 -2.40 1.78 -18.12
CA TRP A 158 -2.86 3.05 -18.65
C TRP A 158 -4.19 3.48 -18.01
N GLU A 159 -4.10 4.45 -17.11
CA GLU A 159 -5.23 4.88 -16.29
C GLU A 159 -5.66 6.29 -16.65
N MET A 160 -6.96 6.46 -16.88
CA MET A 160 -7.53 7.75 -17.27
C MET A 160 -7.97 8.63 -16.08
N ARG A 161 -8.33 8.01 -14.97
CA ARG A 161 -8.77 8.70 -13.75
C ARG A 161 -7.76 8.49 -12.64
N THR A 162 -6.80 9.40 -12.56
CA THR A 162 -5.66 9.26 -11.66
C THR A 162 -5.82 9.99 -10.35
N ARG A 163 -5.22 9.44 -9.30
CA ARG A 163 -5.13 10.02 -7.98
C ARG A 163 -3.83 9.55 -7.32
N LEU A 164 -3.00 10.49 -6.86
CA LEU A 164 -1.68 10.20 -6.29
C LEU A 164 -1.71 9.03 -5.30
N PHE A 165 -0.80 8.09 -5.45
CA PHE A 165 -0.68 6.80 -4.76
C PHE A 165 -1.83 5.82 -4.95
N LEU A 166 -3.08 6.26 -4.97
CA LEU A 166 -4.25 5.38 -4.99
C LEU A 166 -4.53 4.78 -6.37
N ARG A 167 -4.35 5.58 -7.41
CA ARG A 167 -4.64 5.19 -8.78
C ARG A 167 -3.80 5.99 -9.76
N THR A 168 -2.70 5.40 -10.21
CA THR A 168 -1.75 6.03 -11.13
C THR A 168 -1.47 5.11 -12.31
N ALA A 169 -1.07 5.70 -13.45
CA ALA A 169 -0.73 4.93 -14.65
C ALA A 169 0.57 4.15 -14.45
N GLU A 170 1.56 4.74 -13.80
CA GLU A 170 2.77 4.07 -13.35
C GLU A 170 2.80 4.03 -11.84
N PHE A 171 3.24 2.91 -11.26
CA PHE A 171 3.44 2.76 -9.83
C PHE A 171 4.55 1.76 -9.51
N LEU A 172 5.11 1.89 -8.32
CA LEU A 172 6.05 0.93 -7.76
C LEU A 172 5.28 -0.15 -7.00
N TRP A 173 5.78 -1.36 -7.06
CA TRP A 173 5.22 -2.49 -6.35
C TRP A 173 6.26 -3.59 -6.08
N GLN A 174 5.84 -4.60 -5.39
CA GLN A 174 6.46 -5.92 -5.45
C GLN A 174 5.47 -6.93 -6.00
N GLU A 175 5.97 -7.92 -6.68
CA GLU A 175 5.23 -9.08 -7.17
C GLU A 175 5.99 -10.34 -6.84
N GLY A 176 5.34 -11.24 -6.11
CA GLY A 176 5.83 -12.58 -5.86
C GLY A 176 5.26 -13.55 -6.86
N HIS A 177 6.08 -14.45 -7.36
CA HIS A 177 5.68 -15.49 -8.29
C HIS A 177 6.36 -16.79 -7.90
N THR A 178 5.57 -17.77 -7.50
CA THR A 178 6.08 -19.04 -6.99
C THR A 178 5.56 -20.22 -7.79
N ALA A 179 6.39 -21.28 -7.85
CA ALA A 179 6.06 -22.51 -8.54
C ALA A 179 6.27 -23.71 -7.60
N HIS A 180 5.32 -24.62 -7.56
CA HIS A 180 5.24 -25.72 -6.61
C HIS A 180 4.95 -27.04 -7.32
N ALA A 181 5.37 -28.14 -6.69
CA ALA A 181 5.12 -29.50 -7.18
C ALA A 181 3.66 -29.93 -6.99
N THR A 182 3.00 -29.47 -5.92
CA THR A 182 1.64 -29.89 -5.58
C THR A 182 0.69 -28.71 -5.41
N ARG A 183 -0.60 -29.01 -5.56
CA ARG A 183 -1.68 -28.02 -5.33
C ARG A 183 -1.66 -27.52 -3.88
N GLU A 184 -1.48 -28.44 -2.95
CA GLU A 184 -1.47 -28.18 -1.51
C GLU A 184 -0.35 -27.20 -1.13
N GLU A 185 0.86 -27.40 -1.64
CA GLU A 185 1.98 -26.47 -1.42
C GLU A 185 1.69 -25.07 -1.94
N ALA A 186 1.08 -24.95 -3.11
CA ALA A 186 0.74 -23.67 -3.71
C ALA A 186 -0.38 -22.95 -2.92
N VAL A 187 -1.40 -23.68 -2.47
CA VAL A 187 -2.48 -23.12 -1.61
C VAL A 187 -1.89 -22.63 -0.30
N GLU A 188 -1.04 -23.43 0.36
CA GLU A 188 -0.36 -23.04 1.60
C GLU A 188 0.50 -21.77 1.40
N GLU A 189 1.20 -21.68 0.28
CA GLU A 189 1.98 -20.48 -0.06
C GLU A 189 1.09 -19.24 -0.22
N ALA A 190 -0.02 -19.33 -0.93
CA ALA A 190 -0.95 -18.22 -1.08
C ALA A 190 -1.49 -17.75 0.27
N GLU A 191 -1.87 -18.68 1.15
CA GLU A 191 -2.33 -18.38 2.51
C GLU A 191 -1.23 -17.77 3.38
N LYS A 192 -0.01 -18.29 3.31
CA LYS A 192 1.15 -17.75 4.01
C LYS A 192 1.40 -16.29 3.63
N MET A 193 1.38 -15.96 2.35
CA MET A 193 1.72 -14.62 1.90
C MET A 193 0.64 -13.58 2.20
N ILE A 194 -0.64 -13.94 2.21
CA ILE A 194 -1.67 -13.01 2.68
C ILE A 194 -1.52 -12.73 4.19
N ARG A 195 -1.06 -13.70 4.98
CA ARG A 195 -0.77 -13.48 6.41
C ARG A 195 0.46 -12.61 6.63
N VAL A 196 1.48 -12.71 5.78
CA VAL A 196 2.62 -11.76 5.77
C VAL A 196 2.12 -10.34 5.53
N TYR A 197 1.25 -10.13 4.56
CA TYR A 197 0.64 -8.83 4.28
C TYR A 197 -0.22 -8.30 5.42
N GLN A 198 -1.01 -9.18 6.05
CA GLN A 198 -1.77 -8.83 7.25
C GLN A 198 -0.85 -8.35 8.36
N LYS A 199 0.18 -9.13 8.68
CA LYS A 199 1.15 -8.79 9.72
C LYS A 199 1.82 -7.44 9.46
N PHE A 200 2.25 -7.20 8.23
CA PHE A 200 2.84 -5.92 7.85
C PHE A 200 1.84 -4.76 8.02
N ALA A 201 0.60 -4.91 7.54
CA ALA A 201 -0.43 -3.88 7.67
C ALA A 201 -0.70 -3.53 9.14
N GLU A 202 -0.85 -4.53 10.00
CA GLU A 202 -1.21 -4.35 11.40
C GLU A 202 -0.03 -3.85 12.25
N GLU A 203 1.15 -4.44 12.11
CA GLU A 203 2.31 -4.13 12.96
C GLU A 203 3.11 -2.90 12.51
N TRP A 204 3.21 -2.66 11.19
CA TRP A 204 4.00 -1.56 10.63
C TRP A 204 3.15 -0.36 10.22
N MET A 205 2.05 -0.59 9.54
CA MET A 205 1.13 0.48 9.12
C MET A 205 0.12 0.86 10.21
N SER A 206 0.06 0.13 11.31
CA SER A 206 -1.00 0.28 12.34
C SER A 206 -2.41 0.25 11.73
N LEU A 207 -2.59 -0.55 10.68
CA LEU A 207 -3.80 -0.64 9.88
C LEU A 207 -4.48 -1.99 10.08
N PRO A 208 -5.62 -2.04 10.81
CA PRO A 208 -6.38 -3.27 10.96
C PRO A 208 -7.03 -3.67 9.62
N VAL A 209 -6.97 -4.94 9.28
CA VAL A 209 -7.50 -5.48 8.02
C VAL A 209 -8.38 -6.70 8.27
N VAL A 210 -9.28 -6.96 7.33
CA VAL A 210 -10.06 -8.19 7.27
C VAL A 210 -9.47 -9.09 6.20
N VAL A 211 -9.16 -10.33 6.57
CA VAL A 211 -8.67 -11.35 5.64
C VAL A 211 -9.84 -12.15 5.10
N GLY A 212 -9.91 -12.33 3.80
CA GLY A 212 -10.99 -13.09 3.18
C GLY A 212 -10.68 -13.55 1.77
N HIS A 213 -11.57 -14.35 1.21
CA HIS A 213 -11.56 -14.74 -0.19
C HIS A 213 -12.36 -13.75 -1.03
N LYS A 214 -11.91 -13.49 -2.23
CA LYS A 214 -12.71 -12.78 -3.23
C LYS A 214 -13.81 -13.68 -3.78
N SER A 215 -14.95 -13.07 -4.10
CA SER A 215 -15.96 -13.79 -4.89
C SER A 215 -15.41 -14.21 -6.26
N PRO A 216 -15.95 -15.23 -6.91
CA PRO A 216 -15.49 -15.65 -8.23
C PRO A 216 -15.45 -14.51 -9.26
N ASN A 217 -16.38 -13.57 -9.19
CA ASN A 217 -16.47 -12.41 -10.07
C ASN A 217 -15.41 -11.31 -9.82
N GLU A 218 -14.88 -11.25 -8.60
CA GLU A 218 -13.89 -10.23 -8.18
C GLU A 218 -12.46 -10.81 -8.09
N ARG A 219 -12.24 -12.06 -8.51
CA ARG A 219 -10.92 -12.70 -8.53
C ARG A 219 -10.01 -12.08 -9.58
N PHE A 220 -8.72 -12.22 -9.36
CA PHE A 220 -7.72 -11.89 -10.37
C PHE A 220 -7.87 -12.78 -11.61
N ALA A 221 -7.74 -12.17 -12.80
CA ALA A 221 -7.84 -12.89 -14.06
C ALA A 221 -6.79 -14.00 -14.18
N GLY A 222 -7.22 -15.24 -14.33
CA GLY A 222 -6.37 -16.42 -14.36
C GLY A 222 -6.18 -17.12 -13.00
N ALA A 223 -6.74 -16.60 -11.90
CA ALA A 223 -6.67 -17.23 -10.59
C ALA A 223 -7.85 -18.20 -10.36
N GLU A 224 -7.57 -19.34 -9.73
CA GLU A 224 -8.58 -20.25 -9.20
C GLU A 224 -9.16 -19.75 -7.88
N ASP A 225 -8.33 -19.09 -7.08
CA ASP A 225 -8.74 -18.42 -5.85
C ASP A 225 -7.90 -17.16 -5.59
N THR A 226 -8.49 -16.19 -4.93
CA THR A 226 -7.83 -14.94 -4.53
C THR A 226 -8.13 -14.63 -3.09
N LEU A 227 -7.09 -14.58 -2.27
CA LEU A 227 -7.12 -14.06 -0.93
C LEU A 227 -6.85 -12.55 -0.95
N THR A 228 -7.48 -11.83 -0.04
CA THR A 228 -7.36 -10.38 0.07
C THR A 228 -7.28 -9.94 1.52
N ILE A 229 -6.65 -8.80 1.75
CA ILE A 229 -6.80 -8.02 2.98
C ILE A 229 -7.52 -6.71 2.65
N GLU A 230 -8.60 -6.44 3.35
CA GLU A 230 -9.44 -5.27 3.15
C GLU A 230 -9.34 -4.34 4.36
N ALA A 231 -9.03 -3.08 4.10
CA ALA A 231 -9.03 -2.01 5.11
C ALA A 231 -10.23 -1.09 4.93
N LEU A 232 -10.62 -0.41 6.01
CA LEU A 232 -11.66 0.60 5.97
C LEU A 232 -11.03 1.98 6.17
N MET A 233 -11.32 2.89 5.24
CA MET A 233 -10.83 4.26 5.25
C MET A 233 -11.79 5.18 6.02
N GLN A 234 -11.31 6.35 6.46
CA GLN A 234 -12.06 7.28 7.31
C GLN A 234 -13.35 7.84 6.68
N ASP A 235 -13.47 7.75 5.36
CA ASP A 235 -14.70 8.12 4.63
C ASP A 235 -15.72 6.97 4.49
N GLY A 236 -15.50 5.87 5.19
CA GLY A 236 -16.37 4.70 5.16
C GLY A 236 -16.26 3.84 3.90
N LYS A 237 -15.25 4.06 3.06
CA LYS A 237 -14.97 3.23 1.89
C LYS A 237 -13.92 2.17 2.19
N ALA A 238 -14.06 1.01 1.57
CA ALA A 238 -13.07 -0.04 1.64
C ALA A 238 -11.89 0.22 0.70
N LEU A 239 -10.72 -0.26 1.09
CA LEU A 239 -9.52 -0.25 0.26
C LEU A 239 -8.85 -1.63 0.33
N GLN A 240 -8.69 -2.25 -0.84
CA GLN A 240 -7.92 -3.48 -0.98
C GLN A 240 -6.44 -3.18 -0.73
N SER A 241 -5.88 -3.76 0.32
CA SER A 241 -4.54 -3.45 0.79
C SER A 241 -3.49 -4.49 0.42
N GLY A 242 -3.89 -5.59 -0.21
CA GLY A 242 -3.01 -6.64 -0.71
C GLY A 242 -3.80 -7.85 -1.14
N THR A 243 -3.26 -8.60 -2.09
CA THR A 243 -3.84 -9.83 -2.62
C THR A 243 -2.81 -10.93 -2.75
N SER A 244 -3.27 -12.16 -2.62
CA SER A 244 -2.51 -13.37 -2.84
C SER A 244 -3.35 -14.35 -3.64
N HIS A 245 -2.83 -14.80 -4.77
CA HIS A 245 -3.57 -15.58 -5.75
C HIS A 245 -3.05 -17.01 -5.81
N PHE A 246 -3.96 -17.96 -5.73
CA PHE A 246 -3.73 -19.33 -6.16
C PHE A 246 -4.08 -19.41 -7.65
N LEU A 247 -3.07 -19.58 -8.51
CA LEU A 247 -3.23 -19.56 -9.97
C LEU A 247 -3.51 -20.96 -10.57
N GLY A 248 -3.50 -21.99 -9.74
CA GLY A 248 -3.62 -23.36 -10.23
C GLY A 248 -2.49 -23.72 -11.18
N GLN A 249 -2.85 -24.30 -12.33
CA GLN A 249 -1.91 -24.68 -13.40
C GLN A 249 -2.10 -23.87 -14.69
N ASN A 250 -2.88 -22.79 -14.66
CA ASN A 250 -3.25 -22.04 -15.85
C ASN A 250 -2.04 -21.47 -16.60
N PHE A 251 -1.16 -20.77 -15.91
CA PHE A 251 0.07 -20.24 -16.51
C PHE A 251 1.09 -21.34 -16.87
N ALA A 252 1.20 -22.38 -16.05
CA ALA A 252 2.07 -23.51 -16.34
C ALA A 252 1.68 -24.19 -17.64
N LYS A 253 0.39 -24.40 -17.89
CA LYS A 253 -0.13 -24.98 -19.13
C LYS A 253 0.04 -24.05 -20.32
N ALA A 254 -0.24 -22.74 -20.14
CA ALA A 254 -0.11 -21.75 -21.22
C ALA A 254 1.35 -21.60 -21.71
N PHE A 255 2.33 -21.71 -20.83
CA PHE A 255 3.75 -21.58 -21.14
C PHE A 255 4.49 -22.94 -21.17
N ASP A 256 3.78 -24.03 -21.02
CA ASP A 256 4.32 -25.39 -21.04
C ASP A 256 5.45 -25.60 -20.00
N VAL A 257 5.17 -25.25 -18.74
CA VAL A 257 6.10 -25.39 -17.62
C VAL A 257 5.83 -26.69 -16.89
N GLN A 258 6.64 -27.69 -17.17
CA GLN A 258 6.53 -29.03 -16.63
C GLN A 258 7.80 -29.42 -15.88
N TYR A 259 7.66 -30.35 -14.96
CA TYR A 259 8.79 -30.96 -14.26
C TYR A 259 8.70 -32.51 -14.27
N VAL A 260 9.81 -33.16 -14.20
CA VAL A 260 9.85 -34.62 -13.99
C VAL A 260 9.74 -34.89 -12.50
N ASN A 261 8.68 -35.61 -12.11
CA ASN A 261 8.44 -36.00 -10.73
C ASN A 261 9.35 -37.14 -10.27
N LYS A 262 9.23 -37.55 -9.02
CA LYS A 262 10.05 -38.62 -8.41
C LYS A 262 9.86 -39.97 -9.08
N GLU A 263 8.72 -40.19 -9.72
CA GLU A 263 8.36 -41.40 -10.46
C GLU A 263 8.76 -41.34 -11.94
N GLY A 264 9.44 -40.25 -12.36
CA GLY A 264 9.90 -40.08 -13.75
C GLY A 264 8.80 -39.60 -14.72
N LYS A 265 7.68 -39.14 -14.25
CA LYS A 265 6.57 -38.62 -15.06
C LYS A 265 6.62 -37.10 -15.17
N LEU A 266 6.18 -36.57 -16.31
CA LEU A 266 6.01 -35.14 -16.53
C LEU A 266 4.70 -34.67 -15.92
N GLU A 267 4.78 -33.59 -15.15
CA GLU A 267 3.63 -32.91 -14.53
C GLU A 267 3.76 -31.40 -14.67
N TYR A 268 2.63 -30.69 -14.82
CA TYR A 268 2.60 -29.25 -14.75
C TYR A 268 2.77 -28.78 -13.30
N VAL A 269 3.50 -27.68 -13.12
CA VAL A 269 3.65 -27.05 -11.82
C VAL A 269 2.40 -26.28 -11.40
N TRP A 270 2.29 -26.03 -10.11
CA TRP A 270 1.26 -25.22 -9.48
C TRP A 270 1.82 -23.87 -9.13
N ALA A 271 1.03 -22.82 -9.30
CA ALA A 271 1.50 -21.44 -9.26
C ALA A 271 0.78 -20.59 -8.24
N THR A 272 1.51 -19.62 -7.66
CA THR A 272 0.95 -18.50 -6.93
C THR A 272 1.51 -17.18 -7.45
N SER A 273 0.76 -16.10 -7.25
CA SER A 273 1.28 -14.74 -7.32
C SER A 273 0.68 -13.89 -6.20
N TRP A 274 1.43 -12.91 -5.74
CA TRP A 274 1.00 -12.03 -4.65
C TRP A 274 1.70 -10.68 -4.78
N GLY A 275 0.99 -9.60 -4.47
CA GLY A 275 1.52 -8.27 -4.72
C GLY A 275 0.92 -7.18 -3.84
N VAL A 276 1.75 -6.16 -3.58
CA VAL A 276 1.35 -4.89 -2.99
C VAL A 276 2.10 -3.75 -3.67
N SER A 277 1.47 -2.59 -3.75
CA SER A 277 1.99 -1.42 -4.46
C SER A 277 2.10 -0.19 -3.56
N THR A 278 2.59 0.89 -4.12
CA THR A 278 2.56 2.23 -3.53
C THR A 278 1.15 2.73 -3.18
N ARG A 279 0.10 2.00 -3.58
CA ARG A 279 -1.27 2.23 -3.07
C ARG A 279 -1.35 2.15 -1.55
N ARG A 280 -0.48 1.36 -0.90
CA ARG A 280 -0.35 1.33 0.56
C ARG A 280 0.05 2.66 1.18
N MET A 281 0.77 3.51 0.45
CA MET A 281 1.04 4.89 0.86
C MET A 281 -0.27 5.66 0.99
N GLY A 282 -1.16 5.54 0.02
CA GLY A 282 -2.50 6.14 0.06
C GLY A 282 -3.33 5.61 1.23
N ALA A 283 -3.32 4.31 1.46
CA ALA A 283 -4.01 3.68 2.59
C ALA A 283 -3.50 4.22 3.94
N LEU A 284 -2.19 4.31 4.12
CA LEU A 284 -1.56 4.85 5.32
C LEU A 284 -2.01 6.30 5.59
N ILE A 285 -1.98 7.14 4.56
CA ILE A 285 -2.37 8.55 4.63
C ILE A 285 -3.85 8.67 5.04
N ILE A 286 -4.73 7.98 4.33
CA ILE A 286 -6.18 8.09 4.54
C ILE A 286 -6.61 7.50 5.88
N ALA A 287 -5.97 6.41 6.32
CA ALA A 287 -6.38 5.73 7.54
C ALA A 287 -6.10 6.52 8.82
N HIS A 288 -5.04 7.33 8.85
CA HIS A 288 -4.55 7.91 10.10
C HIS A 288 -4.47 9.42 10.13
N SER A 289 -4.37 10.09 8.98
CA SER A 289 -4.18 11.54 8.91
C SER A 289 -5.42 12.31 9.37
N ASP A 290 -5.18 13.55 9.79
CA ASP A 290 -6.22 14.46 10.27
C ASP A 290 -6.17 15.82 9.54
N ASN A 291 -6.92 16.79 10.02
CA ASN A 291 -6.96 18.13 9.42
C ASN A 291 -5.71 18.99 9.71
N ASN A 292 -4.77 18.49 10.52
CA ASN A 292 -3.49 19.14 10.79
C ASN A 292 -2.35 18.55 9.91
N GLY A 293 -2.56 17.40 9.33
CA GLY A 293 -1.54 16.77 8.50
C GLY A 293 -1.51 15.24 8.58
N LEU A 294 -0.37 14.67 8.21
CA LEU A 294 -0.11 13.25 8.34
C LEU A 294 -0.06 12.83 9.82
N VAL A 295 -0.48 11.62 10.10
CA VAL A 295 -0.20 10.91 11.35
C VAL A 295 0.50 9.61 10.98
N LEU A 296 1.81 9.55 11.20
CA LEU A 296 2.61 8.40 10.80
C LEU A 296 2.87 7.46 11.98
N PRO A 297 2.62 6.15 11.81
CA PRO A 297 3.13 5.15 12.74
C PRO A 297 4.65 5.29 12.86
N PRO A 298 5.23 5.32 14.06
CA PRO A 298 6.66 5.50 14.25
C PRO A 298 7.55 4.56 13.43
N LYS A 299 7.13 3.31 13.24
CA LYS A 299 7.90 2.32 12.44
C LYS A 299 8.05 2.71 10.96
N LEU A 300 7.16 3.54 10.43
CA LEU A 300 7.21 4.02 9.03
C LEU A 300 7.61 5.49 8.91
N ALA A 301 7.75 6.22 10.00
CA ALA A 301 8.16 7.62 9.98
C ALA A 301 9.64 7.77 9.61
N PRO A 302 9.98 8.52 8.54
CA PRO A 302 11.39 8.81 8.20
C PRO A 302 12.10 9.61 9.29
N ILE A 303 11.37 10.52 9.93
CA ILE A 303 11.81 11.29 11.08
C ILE A 303 10.89 10.90 12.24
N GLN A 304 11.43 10.23 13.24
CA GLN A 304 10.64 9.80 14.40
C GLN A 304 10.60 10.86 15.48
N VAL A 305 11.69 11.61 15.65
CA VAL A 305 11.81 12.71 16.59
C VAL A 305 12.39 13.93 15.86
N VAL A 306 11.75 15.07 15.99
CA VAL A 306 12.32 16.35 15.56
C VAL A 306 12.59 17.22 16.76
N MET A 307 13.74 17.89 16.78
CA MET A 307 14.17 18.80 17.84
C MET A 307 14.26 20.22 17.27
N VAL A 308 13.52 21.14 17.89
CA VAL A 308 13.44 22.54 17.47
C VAL A 308 13.95 23.46 18.58
N PRO A 309 15.07 24.17 18.36
CA PRO A 309 15.57 25.14 19.32
C PRO A 309 14.74 26.42 19.30
N ILE A 310 14.50 26.99 20.50
CA ILE A 310 13.86 28.28 20.70
C ILE A 310 14.90 29.22 21.33
N TYR A 311 15.40 30.18 20.58
CA TYR A 311 16.54 30.99 20.99
C TYR A 311 16.38 32.47 20.66
N LYS A 312 17.14 33.30 21.33
CA LYS A 312 17.21 34.74 21.11
C LYS A 312 18.57 35.21 20.56
N THR A 313 19.64 34.46 20.83
CA THR A 313 21.00 34.77 20.39
C THR A 313 21.67 33.57 19.72
N PRO A 314 22.68 33.77 18.86
CA PRO A 314 23.45 32.69 18.28
C PRO A 314 24.14 31.78 19.32
N GLU A 315 24.61 32.36 20.43
CA GLU A 315 25.26 31.61 21.51
C GLU A 315 24.27 30.64 22.17
N GLN A 316 23.04 31.11 22.42
CA GLN A 316 21.97 30.28 22.97
C GLN A 316 21.57 29.15 22.01
N LEU A 317 21.52 29.43 20.69
CA LEU A 317 21.31 28.41 19.68
C LEU A 317 22.39 27.35 19.73
N ALA A 318 23.67 27.75 19.78
CA ALA A 318 24.79 26.82 19.85
C ALA A 318 24.73 25.92 21.09
N GLU A 319 24.39 26.47 22.25
CA GLU A 319 24.25 25.73 23.50
C GLU A 319 23.09 24.72 23.47
N ILE A 320 21.92 25.14 22.97
CA ILE A 320 20.76 24.25 22.79
C ILE A 320 21.07 23.13 21.82
N CYS A 321 21.69 23.46 20.66
CA CYS A 321 22.06 22.46 19.66
C CYS A 321 23.12 21.46 20.17
N ALA A 322 24.04 21.89 21.01
CA ALA A 322 24.99 21.00 21.67
C ALA A 322 24.25 19.99 22.58
N ARG A 323 23.29 20.47 23.36
CA ARG A 323 22.47 19.60 24.20
C ARG A 323 21.59 18.66 23.39
N PHE A 324 20.95 19.14 22.33
CA PHE A 324 20.20 18.32 21.38
C PHE A 324 21.07 17.26 20.72
N GLY A 325 22.30 17.62 20.34
CA GLY A 325 23.25 16.66 19.75
C GLY A 325 23.55 15.47 20.65
N ALA A 326 23.73 15.71 21.96
CA ALA A 326 23.94 14.66 22.93
C ALA A 326 22.72 13.73 23.05
N ILE A 327 21.52 14.29 23.20
CA ILE A 327 20.27 13.51 23.27
C ILE A 327 20.02 12.75 21.96
N ALA A 328 20.24 13.41 20.82
CA ALA A 328 20.06 12.79 19.50
C ALA A 328 20.99 11.60 19.27
N ALA A 329 22.25 11.68 19.75
CA ALA A 329 23.19 10.57 19.66
C ALA A 329 22.68 9.34 20.41
N GLU A 330 22.22 9.51 21.66
CA GLU A 330 21.66 8.43 22.47
C GLU A 330 20.39 7.82 21.82
N LEU A 331 19.50 8.65 21.27
CA LEU A 331 18.30 8.17 20.55
C LEU A 331 18.69 7.38 19.30
N ARG A 332 19.68 7.84 18.53
CA ARG A 332 20.16 7.12 17.34
C ARG A 332 20.79 5.78 17.70
N ASP A 333 21.49 5.70 18.80
CA ASP A 333 22.04 4.42 19.31
C ASP A 333 20.93 3.41 19.66
N LYS A 334 19.73 3.89 19.97
CA LYS A 334 18.51 3.09 20.13
C LYS A 334 17.78 2.80 18.81
N GLY A 335 18.32 3.22 17.66
CA GLY A 335 17.70 3.06 16.34
C GLY A 335 16.57 4.04 16.04
N ILE A 336 16.44 5.13 16.81
CA ILE A 336 15.43 6.16 16.60
C ILE A 336 16.01 7.26 15.71
N SER A 337 15.30 7.56 14.60
CA SER A 337 15.70 8.61 13.68
C SER A 337 15.37 10.00 14.24
N VAL A 338 16.38 10.87 14.27
CA VAL A 338 16.26 12.20 14.86
C VAL A 338 16.72 13.27 13.86
N LYS A 339 15.93 14.32 13.75
CA LYS A 339 16.30 15.54 13.04
C LYS A 339 16.39 16.71 14.01
N ILE A 340 17.50 17.43 14.00
CA ILE A 340 17.65 18.74 14.66
C ILE A 340 17.41 19.78 13.61
N ASP A 341 16.42 20.66 13.82
CA ASP A 341 16.12 21.75 12.88
C ASP A 341 16.65 23.08 13.43
N ASP A 342 17.90 23.35 13.12
CA ASP A 342 18.65 24.54 13.52
C ASP A 342 18.60 25.68 12.51
N ARG A 343 17.72 25.59 11.47
CA ARG A 343 17.54 26.67 10.50
C ARG A 343 17.24 28.00 11.19
N ASP A 344 18.00 29.02 10.89
CA ASP A 344 17.91 30.35 11.48
C ASP A 344 17.00 31.31 10.68
N ASN A 345 16.68 30.95 9.44
CA ASN A 345 15.84 31.74 8.52
C ASN A 345 14.34 31.44 8.64
N VAL A 346 13.92 30.56 9.53
CA VAL A 346 12.51 30.21 9.81
C VAL A 346 12.22 30.21 11.30
N ARG A 347 11.05 30.75 11.64
CA ARG A 347 10.61 30.83 13.05
C ARG A 347 10.17 29.47 13.60
N PRO A 348 10.28 29.24 14.92
CA PRO A 348 9.85 28.00 15.55
C PRO A 348 8.41 27.57 15.21
N GLY A 349 7.48 28.51 15.19
CA GLY A 349 6.08 28.22 14.83
C GLY A 349 5.88 27.70 13.41
N PHE A 350 6.72 28.07 12.47
CA PHE A 350 6.72 27.49 11.12
C PHE A 350 7.24 26.05 11.15
N LYS A 351 8.35 25.81 11.86
CA LYS A 351 8.91 24.46 12.03
C LYS A 351 7.89 23.53 12.70
N PHE A 352 7.19 23.98 13.73
CA PHE A 352 6.14 23.21 14.39
C PHE A 352 5.03 22.80 13.41
N ALA A 353 4.53 23.74 12.62
CA ALA A 353 3.51 23.48 11.62
C ALA A 353 3.99 22.52 10.51
N GLU A 354 5.25 22.68 10.06
CA GLU A 354 5.84 21.83 9.03
C GLU A 354 5.93 20.36 9.49
N TYR A 355 6.43 20.10 10.69
CA TYR A 355 6.58 18.74 11.20
C TYR A 355 5.28 18.12 11.68
N GLU A 356 4.31 18.92 12.11
CA GLU A 356 2.94 18.46 12.35
C GLU A 356 2.28 18.00 11.04
N LEU A 357 2.42 18.79 9.97
CA LEU A 357 1.95 18.43 8.62
C LEU A 357 2.61 17.15 8.10
N LYS A 358 3.91 16.99 8.33
CA LYS A 358 4.68 15.80 7.94
C LYS A 358 4.43 14.57 8.82
N GLY A 359 3.66 14.71 9.88
CA GLY A 359 3.29 13.60 10.76
C GLY A 359 4.44 13.02 11.58
N VAL A 360 5.44 13.83 11.92
CA VAL A 360 6.56 13.39 12.78
C VAL A 360 6.02 12.99 14.13
N PRO A 361 6.25 11.76 14.61
CA PRO A 361 5.60 11.22 15.81
C PRO A 361 5.84 12.02 17.09
N VAL A 362 7.06 12.52 17.30
CA VAL A 362 7.43 13.29 18.49
C VAL A 362 8.19 14.54 18.10
N ARG A 363 7.73 15.68 18.61
CA ARG A 363 8.43 16.95 18.52
C ARG A 363 8.95 17.34 19.90
N LEU A 364 10.23 17.65 19.98
CA LEU A 364 10.87 18.23 21.14
C LEU A 364 11.21 19.68 20.87
N ALA A 365 11.00 20.54 21.84
CA ALA A 365 11.44 21.94 21.78
C ALA A 365 12.13 22.33 23.09
N MET A 366 13.20 23.10 22.97
CA MET A 366 13.98 23.58 24.11
C MET A 366 14.28 25.06 23.95
N GLY A 367 13.97 25.81 24.97
CA GLY A 367 14.35 27.21 25.12
C GLY A 367 15.39 27.42 26.21
N GLY A 368 15.77 28.69 26.45
CA GLY A 368 16.75 29.02 27.50
C GLY A 368 16.32 28.59 28.90
N ARG A 369 15.03 28.71 29.22
CA ARG A 369 14.50 28.24 30.53
C ARG A 369 14.56 26.73 30.68
N ASP A 370 14.31 26.00 29.62
CA ASP A 370 14.40 24.54 29.63
C ASP A 370 15.85 24.10 29.84
N LEU A 371 16.79 24.80 29.21
CA LEU A 371 18.21 24.52 29.37
C LEU A 371 18.67 24.72 30.83
N GLU A 372 18.20 25.81 31.46
CA GLU A 372 18.49 26.11 32.87
C GLU A 372 17.85 25.11 33.83
N ASN A 373 16.63 24.70 33.58
CA ASN A 373 15.84 23.84 34.44
C ASN A 373 16.01 22.33 34.18
N GLY A 374 16.77 21.96 33.16
CA GLY A 374 16.89 20.54 32.74
C GLY A 374 15.57 19.93 32.24
N THR A 375 14.72 20.73 31.63
CA THR A 375 13.43 20.33 31.07
C THR A 375 13.41 20.42 29.54
N ILE A 376 12.37 19.87 28.94
CA ILE A 376 12.13 19.93 27.48
C ILE A 376 10.62 19.85 27.23
N GLU A 377 10.15 20.57 26.23
CA GLU A 377 8.77 20.42 25.74
C GLU A 377 8.68 19.20 24.81
N LEU A 378 7.71 18.33 25.06
CA LEU A 378 7.43 17.16 24.26
C LEU A 378 5.98 17.21 23.77
N VAL A 379 5.78 17.02 22.44
CA VAL A 379 4.46 16.94 21.83
C VAL A 379 4.34 15.64 21.03
N ARG A 380 3.28 14.89 21.30
CA ARG A 380 2.89 13.70 20.52
C ARG A 380 2.04 14.13 19.33
N ARG A 381 2.33 13.57 18.16
CA ARG A 381 1.52 13.85 16.95
C ARG A 381 0.15 13.17 16.97
N ASP A 382 0.07 11.98 17.51
CA ASP A 382 -1.17 11.16 17.49
C ASP A 382 -2.29 11.70 18.36
N THR A 383 -1.95 12.39 19.47
CA THR A 383 -2.92 12.99 20.42
C THR A 383 -2.87 14.51 20.47
N LEU A 384 -1.82 15.12 19.92
CA LEU A 384 -1.49 16.55 20.06
C LEU A 384 -1.23 16.98 21.51
N GLU A 385 -1.04 16.01 22.41
CA GLU A 385 -0.74 16.28 23.81
C GLU A 385 0.64 16.90 23.94
N LYS A 386 0.70 17.97 24.75
CA LYS A 386 1.90 18.74 25.05
C LYS A 386 2.27 18.60 26.51
N GLN A 387 3.53 18.27 26.79
CA GLN A 387 4.06 18.11 28.14
C GLN A 387 5.41 18.81 28.27
N THR A 388 5.71 19.31 29.47
CA THR A 388 7.08 19.66 29.87
C THR A 388 7.63 18.52 30.72
N VAL A 389 8.71 17.93 30.27
CA VAL A 389 9.31 16.74 30.90
C VAL A 389 10.76 16.99 31.27
N SER A 390 11.30 16.19 32.20
CA SER A 390 12.73 16.20 32.52
C SER A 390 13.56 15.70 31.36
N GLN A 391 14.75 16.26 31.16
CA GLN A 391 15.75 15.72 30.23
C GLN A 391 16.38 14.43 30.79
N GLU A 392 16.37 14.24 32.11
CA GLU A 392 16.80 12.98 32.76
C GLU A 392 15.79 11.87 32.43
N GLY A 393 16.28 10.73 31.93
CA GLY A 393 15.44 9.61 31.52
C GLY A 393 14.62 9.83 30.23
N LEU A 394 14.93 10.90 29.48
CA LEU A 394 14.18 11.27 28.28
C LEU A 394 14.29 10.22 27.17
N VAL A 395 15.47 9.62 26.98
CA VAL A 395 15.71 8.63 25.93
C VAL A 395 14.86 7.40 26.13
N GLU A 396 14.84 6.85 27.35
CA GLU A 396 14.02 5.70 27.73
C GLU A 396 12.52 6.02 27.61
N ARG A 397 12.13 7.23 27.98
CA ARG A 397 10.76 7.71 27.83
C ARG A 397 10.32 7.76 26.36
N ILE A 398 11.17 8.28 25.47
CA ILE A 398 10.89 8.36 24.03
C ILE A 398 10.86 6.97 23.42
N GLU A 399 11.76 6.06 23.80
CA GLU A 399 11.75 4.67 23.34
C GLU A 399 10.41 3.98 23.67
N GLY A 400 9.93 4.11 24.91
CA GLY A 400 8.63 3.61 25.32
C GLY A 400 7.47 4.28 24.58
N LEU A 401 7.58 5.59 24.33
CA LEU A 401 6.58 6.38 23.64
C LEU A 401 6.42 5.98 22.16
N MET A 402 7.48 5.57 21.48
CA MET A 402 7.39 5.06 20.10
C MET A 402 6.47 3.85 20.03
N ALA A 403 6.60 2.89 20.93
CA ALA A 403 5.73 1.72 20.98
C ALA A 403 4.28 2.09 21.34
N GLU A 404 4.10 2.99 22.29
CA GLU A 404 2.79 3.47 22.71
C GLU A 404 2.04 4.20 21.58
N ILE A 405 2.73 5.07 20.82
CA ILE A 405 2.15 5.78 19.69
C ILE A 405 1.75 4.78 18.58
N GLN A 406 2.62 3.83 18.27
CA GLN A 406 2.35 2.79 17.28
C GLN A 406 1.06 2.02 17.62
N GLU A 407 0.92 1.61 18.86
CA GLU A 407 -0.25 0.88 19.36
C GLU A 407 -1.51 1.76 19.41
N ASN A 408 -1.39 3.01 19.85
CA ASN A 408 -2.50 3.94 19.94
C ASN A 408 -3.12 4.22 18.57
N ILE A 409 -2.30 4.41 17.54
CA ILE A 409 -2.78 4.61 16.15
C ILE A 409 -3.55 3.37 15.68
N TYR A 410 -3.03 2.16 15.96
CA TYR A 410 -3.72 0.91 15.64
C TYR A 410 -5.06 0.78 16.36
N LYS A 411 -5.10 0.98 17.67
CA LYS A 411 -6.32 0.89 18.49
C LYS A 411 -7.40 1.86 18.02
N LYS A 412 -7.02 3.09 17.66
CA LYS A 412 -7.95 4.09 17.13
C LYS A 412 -8.56 3.65 15.80
N ALA A 413 -7.74 3.15 14.88
CA ALA A 413 -8.20 2.64 13.59
C ALA A 413 -9.09 1.40 13.75
N LEU A 414 -8.75 0.49 14.66
CA LEU A 414 -9.53 -0.70 14.97
C LEU A 414 -10.90 -0.33 15.54
N ALA A 415 -10.96 0.56 16.51
CA ALA A 415 -12.22 1.04 17.10
C ALA A 415 -13.12 1.67 16.05
N TYR A 416 -12.55 2.46 15.13
CA TYR A 416 -13.30 3.03 14.01
C TYR A 416 -13.86 1.94 13.09
N ARG A 417 -13.03 0.99 12.65
CA ARG A 417 -13.47 -0.11 11.78
C ARG A 417 -14.61 -0.91 12.43
N GLU A 418 -14.47 -1.29 13.70
CA GLU A 418 -15.50 -2.04 14.43
C GLU A 418 -16.83 -1.26 14.52
N SER A 419 -16.76 0.04 14.74
CA SER A 419 -17.95 0.90 14.76
C SER A 419 -18.64 1.00 13.40
N MET A 420 -17.93 0.71 12.32
CA MET A 420 -18.39 0.86 10.93
C MET A 420 -18.76 -0.49 10.27
N ILE A 421 -18.77 -1.58 11.02
CA ILE A 421 -19.31 -2.86 10.55
C ILE A 421 -20.77 -2.96 11.01
N THR A 422 -21.70 -3.07 10.06
CA THR A 422 -23.13 -3.14 10.35
C THR A 422 -23.72 -4.43 9.76
N LYS A 423 -24.37 -5.25 10.61
CA LYS A 423 -25.21 -6.35 10.13
C LYS A 423 -26.50 -5.79 9.55
N VAL A 424 -26.85 -6.23 8.35
CA VAL A 424 -28.10 -5.87 7.67
C VAL A 424 -28.77 -7.11 7.11
N ASP A 425 -30.10 -7.17 7.27
CA ASP A 425 -30.88 -8.37 6.92
C ASP A 425 -31.91 -8.10 5.81
N THR A 426 -32.17 -6.83 5.48
CA THR A 426 -33.11 -6.43 4.43
C THR A 426 -32.47 -5.53 3.39
N TRP A 427 -33.02 -5.57 2.17
CA TRP A 427 -32.52 -4.71 1.07
C TRP A 427 -32.71 -3.22 1.36
N GLU A 428 -33.81 -2.85 1.98
CA GLU A 428 -34.05 -1.43 2.36
C GLU A 428 -33.05 -0.96 3.41
N GLU A 429 -32.76 -1.77 4.42
CA GLU A 429 -31.71 -1.47 5.42
C GLU A 429 -30.33 -1.42 4.80
N PHE A 430 -30.00 -2.33 3.88
CA PHE A 430 -28.73 -2.34 3.15
C PHE A 430 -28.49 -1.00 2.45
N LYS A 431 -29.45 -0.53 1.67
CA LYS A 431 -29.36 0.75 0.96
C LYS A 431 -29.24 1.93 1.94
N ARG A 432 -30.08 1.96 2.95
CA ARG A 432 -30.09 3.03 3.95
C ARG A 432 -28.76 3.13 4.69
N VAL A 433 -28.24 2.04 5.24
CA VAL A 433 -26.97 2.03 5.97
C VAL A 433 -25.82 2.42 5.05
N LEU A 434 -25.80 1.91 3.82
CA LEU A 434 -24.76 2.24 2.85
C LEU A 434 -24.71 3.74 2.51
N ASP A 435 -25.87 4.38 2.39
CA ASP A 435 -25.95 5.81 2.02
C ASP A 435 -25.73 6.74 3.22
N GLU A 436 -26.24 6.40 4.40
CA GLU A 436 -26.16 7.25 5.60
C GLU A 436 -24.86 7.09 6.37
N LYS A 437 -24.33 5.87 6.44
CA LYS A 437 -23.18 5.53 7.29
C LYS A 437 -21.97 5.07 6.47
N GLY A 438 -22.18 4.28 5.44
CA GLY A 438 -21.11 3.58 4.73
C GLY A 438 -20.51 2.44 5.56
N GLY A 439 -19.23 2.18 5.39
CA GLY A 439 -18.51 1.13 6.08
C GLY A 439 -18.72 -0.26 5.47
N PHE A 440 -18.43 -1.28 6.25
CA PHE A 440 -18.68 -2.67 5.87
C PHE A 440 -20.11 -3.08 6.25
N LEU A 441 -20.87 -3.55 5.28
CA LEU A 441 -22.17 -4.17 5.51
C LEU A 441 -22.00 -5.68 5.51
N SER A 442 -22.30 -6.30 6.67
CA SER A 442 -22.30 -7.75 6.83
C SER A 442 -23.67 -8.29 6.47
N ALA A 443 -23.81 -8.91 5.31
CA ALA A 443 -25.08 -9.34 4.75
C ALA A 443 -24.99 -10.70 4.10
N HIS A 444 -26.11 -11.44 4.13
CA HIS A 444 -26.26 -12.71 3.43
C HIS A 444 -26.29 -12.53 1.91
N TRP A 445 -25.57 -13.39 1.21
CA TRP A 445 -25.49 -13.46 -0.24
C TRP A 445 -25.71 -14.90 -0.69
N ASP A 446 -26.48 -15.08 -1.78
CA ASP A 446 -26.87 -16.39 -2.32
C ASP A 446 -25.76 -17.12 -3.09
N GLY A 447 -24.58 -16.55 -3.18
CA GLY A 447 -23.43 -17.14 -3.87
C GLY A 447 -23.43 -16.99 -5.39
N THR A 448 -24.42 -16.31 -5.96
CA THR A 448 -24.53 -16.15 -7.43
C THR A 448 -23.90 -14.86 -7.94
N VAL A 449 -23.30 -14.92 -9.14
CA VAL A 449 -22.70 -13.76 -9.82
C VAL A 449 -23.79 -12.76 -10.22
N GLU A 450 -24.95 -13.25 -10.65
CA GLU A 450 -26.10 -12.43 -11.06
C GLU A 450 -26.55 -11.49 -9.94
N THR A 451 -26.66 -12.01 -8.72
CA THR A 451 -27.03 -11.20 -7.55
C THR A 451 -25.93 -10.21 -7.18
N GLU A 452 -24.67 -10.62 -7.23
CA GLU A 452 -23.52 -9.74 -6.96
C GLU A 452 -23.48 -8.54 -7.93
N VAL A 453 -23.66 -8.81 -9.22
CA VAL A 453 -23.70 -7.77 -10.27
C VAL A 453 -24.89 -6.83 -10.07
N ALA A 454 -26.07 -7.36 -9.76
CA ALA A 454 -27.27 -6.57 -9.53
C ALA A 454 -27.12 -5.61 -8.32
N ILE A 455 -26.52 -6.07 -7.23
CA ILE A 455 -26.21 -5.24 -6.05
C ILE A 455 -25.23 -4.12 -6.43
N LYS A 456 -24.17 -4.45 -7.16
CA LYS A 456 -23.15 -3.47 -7.61
C LYS A 456 -23.76 -2.40 -8.52
N GLU A 457 -24.61 -2.79 -9.46
CA GLU A 457 -25.30 -1.84 -10.35
C GLU A 457 -26.23 -0.90 -9.58
N ALA A 458 -26.98 -1.44 -8.63
CA ALA A 458 -27.95 -0.68 -7.85
C ALA A 458 -27.32 0.27 -6.82
N THR A 459 -26.16 -0.08 -6.23
CA THR A 459 -25.62 0.61 -5.04
C THR A 459 -24.19 1.09 -5.15
N LYS A 460 -23.44 0.62 -6.15
CA LYS A 460 -21.97 0.76 -6.26
C LYS A 460 -21.20 0.01 -5.19
N ALA A 461 -21.85 -0.74 -4.31
CA ALA A 461 -21.18 -1.63 -3.36
C ALA A 461 -20.78 -2.94 -4.02
N THR A 462 -19.60 -3.45 -3.68
CA THR A 462 -19.09 -4.75 -4.13
C THR A 462 -18.88 -5.66 -2.94
N ILE A 463 -18.86 -6.97 -3.18
CA ILE A 463 -18.39 -7.94 -2.17
C ILE A 463 -16.89 -7.70 -2.00
N ARG A 464 -16.49 -7.16 -0.85
CA ARG A 464 -15.07 -6.93 -0.55
C ARG A 464 -14.35 -8.22 -0.28
N CYS A 465 -14.92 -9.04 0.57
CA CYS A 465 -14.42 -10.40 0.80
C CYS A 465 -15.49 -11.29 1.46
N ILE A 466 -15.24 -12.58 1.36
CA ILE A 466 -15.82 -13.63 2.19
C ILE A 466 -14.82 -13.85 3.31
N PRO A 467 -15.05 -13.36 4.56
CA PRO A 467 -14.08 -13.47 5.63
C PRO A 467 -13.68 -14.93 5.91
N VAL A 468 -12.39 -15.16 6.17
CA VAL A 468 -11.88 -16.52 6.45
C VAL A 468 -12.39 -17.08 7.78
N ASP A 469 -12.81 -16.21 8.68
CA ASP A 469 -13.40 -16.53 9.99
C ASP A 469 -14.93 -16.43 9.99
N ALA A 470 -15.55 -16.29 8.80
CA ALA A 470 -17.00 -16.29 8.69
C ALA A 470 -17.59 -17.60 9.21
N VAL A 471 -18.52 -17.50 10.16
CA VAL A 471 -19.25 -18.65 10.71
C VAL A 471 -20.39 -19.06 9.79
N ASP A 472 -20.72 -20.34 9.80
CA ASP A 472 -21.94 -20.81 9.15
C ASP A 472 -23.15 -20.23 9.88
N GLU A 473 -23.96 -19.47 9.16
CA GLU A 473 -25.17 -18.84 9.65
C GLU A 473 -26.25 -18.99 8.56
N GLU A 474 -27.30 -19.70 8.85
CA GLU A 474 -28.45 -19.81 7.94
C GLU A 474 -29.19 -18.47 7.86
N GLY A 475 -29.52 -18.08 6.66
CA GLY A 475 -30.24 -16.85 6.40
C GLY A 475 -30.72 -16.76 4.96
N VAL A 476 -31.14 -15.59 4.56
CA VAL A 476 -31.59 -15.32 3.19
C VAL A 476 -30.79 -14.15 2.59
N CYS A 477 -30.47 -14.27 1.33
CA CYS A 477 -29.80 -13.22 0.58
C CYS A 477 -30.56 -11.90 0.70
N VAL A 478 -29.87 -10.85 1.08
CA VAL A 478 -30.43 -9.52 1.31
C VAL A 478 -31.13 -8.93 0.08
N PHE A 479 -30.72 -9.34 -1.14
CA PHE A 479 -31.27 -8.87 -2.40
C PHE A 479 -32.29 -9.85 -3.01
N SER A 480 -31.88 -11.12 -3.20
CA SER A 480 -32.68 -12.10 -3.92
C SER A 480 -33.70 -12.86 -3.06
N GLY A 481 -33.54 -12.85 -1.75
CA GLY A 481 -34.33 -13.65 -0.81
C GLY A 481 -34.09 -15.16 -0.87
N ARG A 482 -33.10 -15.62 -1.65
CA ARG A 482 -32.71 -17.04 -1.72
C ARG A 482 -31.94 -17.46 -0.48
N PRO A 483 -31.90 -18.77 -0.14
CA PRO A 483 -31.12 -19.27 0.99
C PRO A 483 -29.64 -18.89 0.90
N SER A 484 -29.05 -18.65 2.05
CA SER A 484 -27.63 -18.34 2.23
C SER A 484 -27.13 -18.97 3.52
N HIS A 485 -25.87 -19.43 3.53
CA HIS A 485 -25.26 -20.09 4.69
C HIS A 485 -24.21 -19.24 5.39
N ARG A 486 -23.91 -18.05 4.87
CA ARG A 486 -22.95 -17.13 5.49
C ARG A 486 -23.16 -15.69 5.07
N ARG A 487 -22.67 -14.80 5.91
CA ARG A 487 -22.55 -13.38 5.59
C ARG A 487 -21.25 -13.11 4.88
N VAL A 488 -21.27 -12.12 3.97
CA VAL A 488 -20.10 -11.54 3.34
C VAL A 488 -20.03 -10.05 3.63
N LEU A 489 -18.89 -9.42 3.39
CA LEU A 489 -18.72 -7.98 3.59
C LEU A 489 -18.88 -7.22 2.28
N PHE A 490 -19.86 -6.33 2.26
CA PHE A 490 -20.07 -5.37 1.18
C PHE A 490 -19.57 -4.00 1.58
N ALA A 491 -19.03 -3.26 0.64
CA ALA A 491 -18.73 -1.83 0.81
C ALA A 491 -18.55 -1.15 -0.55
N ARG A 492 -18.72 0.17 -0.56
CA ARG A 492 -18.14 1.00 -1.64
C ARG A 492 -16.63 1.07 -1.44
N SER A 493 -15.87 1.21 -2.51
CA SER A 493 -14.41 1.12 -2.46
C SER A 493 -13.71 2.18 -3.31
N TYR A 494 -12.44 2.33 -3.05
CA TYR A 494 -11.51 3.13 -3.84
C TYR A 494 -11.18 2.48 -5.18
#